data_ae0b7e36205d0f13b5c89b6b084638bc
#
_entry.id   ae0b7e36205d0f13b5c89b6b084638bc
#
_cell.length_a   1.000
_cell.length_b   1.000
_cell.length_c   1.000
_cell.angle_alpha   90.00
_cell.angle_beta   90.00
_cell.angle_gamma   90.00
#
_symmetry.space_group_name_H-M   'P 1'
#
loop_
_entity.id
_entity.type
_entity.pdbx_description
1 polymer ?
#
loop_
_entity_poly.entity_id
_entity_poly.type
_entity_poly.pdbx_seq_one_letter_code
_entity_poly.pdbx_strand_id
1 'polypeptide(L)'
;GCVRMLTLAAELPGAAELARLAVDRGVAVSIGHSLFTGADLDRLHRAGARSLTHLGNGLPNLLPRHPNPIWEGLADERYTVMVIADGHHLPESVLRVMARARRSKRLAVVSDSAPVAGLPPGRYDVLGNCAILEPSGRLYNPQKDRLVGSSATMLTCMNHIASLGICTLDELLALGYYTPLELIGALPSSVRHIARTGLAFEEGRFHLSSL
;
A
#
# COMPACT_ATOMS: atom_id res chain seq x y z
N GLY A 1 4.41 2.73 22.10
CA GLY A 1 5.14 3.61 21.18
C GLY A 1 4.26 4.12 20.06
N CYS A 2 4.73 5.11 19.29
CA CYS A 2 3.99 5.69 18.16
C CYS A 2 4.19 4.90 16.85
N VAL A 3 5.22 4.06 16.75
CA VAL A 3 5.44 3.18 15.59
C VAL A 3 4.46 2.02 15.64
N ARG A 4 3.67 1.83 14.57
CA ARG A 4 2.67 0.78 14.47
C ARG A 4 3.02 -0.27 13.43
N MET A 5 3.80 0.08 12.42
CA MET A 5 4.23 -0.83 11.37
C MET A 5 5.68 -0.55 10.98
N LEU A 6 6.42 -1.62 10.67
CA LEU A 6 7.77 -1.60 10.13
C LEU A 6 7.78 -2.34 8.79
N THR A 7 8.32 -1.70 7.76
CA THR A 7 8.61 -2.37 6.48
C THR A 7 10.09 -2.74 6.41
N LEU A 8 10.38 -3.96 5.97
CA LEU A 8 11.75 -4.44 5.78
C LEU A 8 11.86 -5.31 4.51
N ALA A 9 13.08 -5.42 3.98
CA ALA A 9 13.38 -6.31 2.87
C ALA A 9 13.73 -7.71 3.41
N ALA A 10 13.05 -8.72 2.86
CA ALA A 10 13.12 -10.08 3.40
C ALA A 10 14.49 -10.75 3.22
N GLU A 11 15.17 -10.46 2.12
CA GLU A 11 16.46 -11.03 1.76
C GLU A 11 17.63 -10.51 2.59
N LEU A 12 17.44 -9.44 3.36
CA LEU A 12 18.54 -8.86 4.14
C LEU A 12 18.90 -9.72 5.36
N PRO A 13 20.21 -9.81 5.69
CA PRO A 13 20.66 -10.46 6.92
C PRO A 13 19.99 -9.84 8.15
N GLY A 14 19.54 -10.66 9.10
CA GLY A 14 18.87 -10.20 10.32
C GLY A 14 17.41 -9.82 10.16
N ALA A 15 16.82 -9.93 8.96
CA ALA A 15 15.42 -9.54 8.70
C ALA A 15 14.42 -10.31 9.60
N ALA A 16 14.63 -11.60 9.79
CA ALA A 16 13.74 -12.41 10.63
C ALA A 16 13.88 -12.09 12.12
N GLU A 17 15.07 -11.82 12.58
CA GLU A 17 15.38 -11.41 13.97
C GLU A 17 14.74 -10.03 14.25
N LEU A 18 14.90 -9.08 13.33
CA LEU A 18 14.27 -7.76 13.43
C LEU A 18 12.74 -7.86 13.40
N ALA A 19 12.20 -8.74 12.55
CA ALA A 19 10.76 -8.97 12.50
C ALA A 19 10.21 -9.48 13.85
N ARG A 20 10.84 -10.50 14.47
CA ARG A 20 10.45 -10.99 15.79
C ARG A 20 10.51 -9.87 16.84
N LEU A 21 11.63 -9.14 16.86
CA LEU A 21 11.82 -8.03 17.80
C LEU A 21 10.75 -6.96 17.68
N ALA A 22 10.32 -6.63 16.46
CA ALA A 22 9.25 -5.68 16.20
C ALA A 22 7.89 -6.21 16.68
N VAL A 23 7.57 -7.47 16.34
CA VAL A 23 6.31 -8.12 16.73
C VAL A 23 6.20 -8.24 18.24
N ASP A 24 7.28 -8.61 18.94
CA ASP A 24 7.32 -8.71 20.42
C ASP A 24 7.06 -7.35 21.09
N ARG A 25 7.24 -6.23 20.35
CA ARG A 25 6.93 -4.86 20.81
C ARG A 25 5.57 -4.34 20.33
N GLY A 26 4.74 -5.20 19.73
CA GLY A 26 3.43 -4.83 19.20
C GLY A 26 3.51 -3.99 17.92
N VAL A 27 4.60 -4.08 17.17
CA VAL A 27 4.77 -3.42 15.87
C VAL A 27 4.50 -4.44 14.77
N ALA A 28 3.52 -4.17 13.91
CA ALA A 28 3.24 -4.99 12.73
C ALA A 28 4.43 -4.97 11.75
N VAL A 29 4.69 -6.10 11.10
CA VAL A 29 5.79 -6.22 10.14
C VAL A 29 5.25 -6.49 8.75
N SER A 30 5.73 -5.69 7.79
CA SER A 30 5.45 -5.80 6.37
C SER A 30 6.74 -6.03 5.59
N ILE A 31 6.65 -6.76 4.48
CA ILE A 31 7.78 -6.97 3.56
C ILE A 31 7.60 -6.02 2.38
N GLY A 32 8.63 -5.26 2.04
CA GLY A 32 8.59 -4.34 0.92
C GLY A 32 9.97 -3.95 0.41
N HIS A 33 10.03 -3.40 -0.81
CA HIS A 33 11.28 -3.10 -1.50
C HIS A 33 12.24 -4.30 -1.53
N SER A 34 11.71 -5.48 -1.82
CA SER A 34 12.35 -6.78 -1.54
C SER A 34 12.16 -7.73 -2.72
N LEU A 35 13.22 -8.41 -3.11
CA LEU A 35 13.20 -9.48 -4.11
C LEU A 35 12.94 -10.85 -3.46
N PHE A 36 12.04 -10.90 -2.52
CA PHE A 36 11.73 -12.09 -1.75
C PHE A 36 11.33 -13.28 -2.62
N THR A 37 11.63 -14.45 -2.09
CA THR A 37 11.21 -15.76 -2.60
C THR A 37 10.12 -16.35 -1.69
N GLY A 38 9.50 -17.47 -2.11
CA GLY A 38 8.58 -18.22 -1.24
C GLY A 38 9.24 -18.68 0.07
N ALA A 39 10.53 -19.06 0.03
CA ALA A 39 11.28 -19.42 1.24
C ALA A 39 11.47 -18.23 2.21
N ASP A 40 11.65 -17.01 1.66
CA ASP A 40 11.70 -15.81 2.46
C ASP A 40 10.35 -15.49 3.09
N LEU A 41 9.26 -15.63 2.33
CA LEU A 41 7.91 -15.50 2.86
C LEU A 41 7.67 -16.48 4.03
N ASP A 42 8.02 -17.74 3.87
CA ASP A 42 7.92 -18.73 4.94
C ASP A 42 8.72 -18.35 6.19
N ARG A 43 9.94 -17.90 6.00
CA ARG A 43 10.84 -17.47 7.08
C ARG A 43 10.29 -16.27 7.82
N LEU A 44 9.86 -15.23 7.08
CA LEU A 44 9.33 -14.00 7.67
C LEU A 44 7.93 -14.20 8.27
N HIS A 45 7.09 -15.09 7.71
CA HIS A 45 5.83 -15.46 8.32
C HIS A 45 6.00 -16.10 9.69
N ARG A 46 6.96 -17.04 9.83
CA ARG A 46 7.33 -17.61 11.14
C ARG A 46 7.88 -16.59 12.12
N ALA A 47 8.48 -15.50 11.61
CA ALA A 47 8.93 -14.36 12.41
C ALA A 47 7.83 -13.34 12.74
N GLY A 48 6.60 -13.53 12.23
CA GLY A 48 5.45 -12.70 12.55
C GLY A 48 5.08 -11.64 11.51
N ALA A 49 5.76 -11.56 10.35
CA ALA A 49 5.33 -10.70 9.26
C ALA A 49 3.98 -11.16 8.68
N ARG A 50 3.09 -10.21 8.33
CA ARG A 50 1.72 -10.50 7.89
C ARG A 50 1.27 -9.69 6.67
N SER A 51 2.09 -8.81 6.14
CA SER A 51 1.71 -7.98 4.99
C SER A 51 2.85 -7.78 4.00
N LEU A 52 2.48 -7.41 2.77
CA LEU A 52 3.38 -7.04 1.70
C LEU A 52 3.11 -5.58 1.34
N THR A 53 4.14 -4.74 1.46
CA THR A 53 4.05 -3.31 1.21
C THR A 53 3.98 -3.05 -0.29
N HIS A 54 2.98 -2.29 -0.74
CA HIS A 54 2.75 -1.81 -2.10
C HIS A 54 3.25 -2.77 -3.21
N LEU A 55 2.78 -4.03 -3.15
CA LEU A 55 3.21 -5.10 -4.06
C LEU A 55 3.15 -4.67 -5.54
N GLY A 56 4.22 -4.95 -6.28
CA GLY A 56 4.42 -4.48 -7.65
C GLY A 56 5.22 -3.17 -7.74
N ASN A 57 5.46 -2.49 -6.61
CA ASN A 57 6.28 -1.28 -6.53
C ASN A 57 7.57 -1.54 -5.74
N GLY A 58 8.56 -0.64 -5.88
CA GLY A 58 9.86 -0.80 -5.22
C GLY A 58 10.67 -2.00 -5.73
N LEU A 59 10.35 -2.50 -6.92
CA LEU A 59 11.02 -3.62 -7.60
C LEU A 59 11.81 -3.11 -8.82
N PRO A 60 12.82 -3.86 -9.31
CA PRO A 60 13.45 -3.59 -10.59
C PRO A 60 12.42 -3.66 -11.74
N ASN A 61 12.62 -2.82 -12.78
CA ASN A 61 11.75 -2.84 -13.97
C ASN A 61 11.79 -4.18 -14.72
N LEU A 62 12.91 -4.91 -14.63
CA LEU A 62 13.06 -6.23 -15.22
C LEU A 62 13.12 -7.28 -14.12
N LEU A 63 12.18 -8.19 -14.14
CA LEU A 63 12.12 -9.34 -13.25
C LEU A 63 12.21 -10.65 -14.04
N PRO A 64 12.77 -11.71 -13.45
CA PRO A 64 12.65 -13.05 -13.99
C PRO A 64 11.19 -13.40 -14.26
N ARG A 65 10.91 -14.14 -15.34
CA ARG A 65 9.56 -14.62 -15.63
C ARG A 65 9.02 -15.46 -14.48
N HIS A 66 9.83 -16.36 -13.98
CA HIS A 66 9.54 -17.28 -12.88
C HIS A 66 10.85 -17.70 -12.20
N PRO A 67 10.89 -17.74 -10.84
CA PRO A 67 9.96 -17.11 -9.90
C PRO A 67 10.18 -15.59 -9.82
N ASN A 68 9.19 -14.85 -9.31
CA ASN A 68 9.38 -13.44 -8.97
C ASN A 68 8.44 -13.02 -7.81
N PRO A 69 8.76 -11.92 -7.11
CA PRO A 69 8.02 -11.50 -5.91
C PRO A 69 6.52 -11.25 -6.14
N ILE A 70 6.12 -10.86 -7.35
CA ILE A 70 4.71 -10.54 -7.63
C ILE A 70 3.88 -11.82 -7.54
N TRP A 71 4.32 -12.91 -8.21
CA TRP A 71 3.60 -14.18 -8.20
C TRP A 71 3.64 -14.84 -6.83
N GLU A 72 4.82 -14.87 -6.19
CA GLU A 72 4.98 -15.39 -4.83
C GLU A 72 4.08 -14.66 -3.83
N GLY A 73 4.08 -13.32 -3.89
CA GLY A 73 3.24 -12.50 -3.03
C GLY A 73 1.75 -12.64 -3.29
N LEU A 74 1.33 -12.80 -4.55
CA LEU A 74 -0.08 -13.00 -4.90
C LEU A 74 -0.57 -14.42 -4.59
N ALA A 75 0.30 -15.42 -4.55
CA ALA A 75 -0.08 -16.80 -4.23
C ALA A 75 -0.17 -17.08 -2.73
N ASP A 76 0.58 -16.36 -1.90
CA ASP A 76 0.64 -16.62 -0.46
C ASP A 76 -0.50 -15.94 0.31
N GLU A 77 -1.57 -16.68 0.59
CA GLU A 77 -2.76 -16.19 1.29
C GLU A 77 -2.53 -15.81 2.76
N ARG A 78 -1.37 -16.12 3.33
CA ARG A 78 -1.02 -15.77 4.71
C ARG A 78 -0.74 -14.29 4.89
N TYR A 79 -0.43 -13.59 3.79
CA TYR A 79 -0.11 -12.16 3.77
C TYR A 79 -1.25 -11.31 3.25
N THR A 80 -1.44 -10.16 3.84
CA THR A 80 -2.25 -9.09 3.26
C THR A 80 -1.40 -8.28 2.29
N VAL A 81 -1.85 -8.16 1.06
CA VAL A 81 -1.18 -7.36 0.02
C VAL A 81 -1.63 -5.91 0.13
N MET A 82 -0.68 -4.97 0.19
CA MET A 82 -1.00 -3.55 0.05
C MET A 82 -0.73 -3.09 -1.38
N VAL A 83 -1.58 -2.21 -1.92
CA VAL A 83 -1.46 -1.67 -3.28
C VAL A 83 -1.63 -0.15 -3.28
N ILE A 84 -0.87 0.53 -4.12
CA ILE A 84 -1.07 1.96 -4.39
C ILE A 84 -2.06 2.08 -5.56
N ALA A 85 -3.22 2.65 -5.29
CA ALA A 85 -4.30 2.77 -6.28
C ALA A 85 -4.49 4.23 -6.75
N ASP A 86 -3.40 4.94 -7.00
CA ASP A 86 -3.40 6.36 -7.36
C ASP A 86 -3.59 6.63 -8.88
N GLY A 87 -3.67 5.56 -9.69
CA GLY A 87 -3.78 5.67 -11.15
C GLY A 87 -2.44 5.85 -11.87
N HIS A 88 -1.31 5.93 -11.15
CA HIS A 88 0.03 6.13 -11.71
C HIS A 88 0.99 4.97 -11.43
N HIS A 89 0.90 4.35 -10.26
CA HIS A 89 1.81 3.28 -9.83
C HIS A 89 1.50 1.93 -10.48
N LEU A 90 0.25 1.55 -10.52
CA LEU A 90 -0.17 0.26 -11.06
C LEU A 90 -1.18 0.46 -12.19
N PRO A 91 -0.99 -0.18 -13.36
CA PRO A 91 -2.00 -0.22 -14.40
C PRO A 91 -3.31 -0.83 -13.88
N GLU A 92 -4.45 -0.39 -14.41
CA GLU A 92 -5.77 -0.93 -14.05
C GLU A 92 -5.85 -2.45 -14.19
N SER A 93 -5.23 -3.02 -15.24
CA SER A 93 -5.18 -4.47 -15.45
C SER A 93 -4.53 -5.21 -14.28
N VAL A 94 -3.47 -4.64 -13.71
CA VAL A 94 -2.77 -5.20 -12.53
C VAL A 94 -3.65 -5.11 -11.29
N LEU A 95 -4.28 -3.94 -11.04
CA LEU A 95 -5.23 -3.78 -9.93
C LEU A 95 -6.40 -4.76 -10.03
N ARG A 96 -6.96 -4.97 -11.24
CA ARG A 96 -8.02 -5.96 -11.48
C ARG A 96 -7.57 -7.39 -11.18
N VAL A 97 -6.36 -7.77 -11.55
CA VAL A 97 -5.81 -9.10 -11.25
C VAL A 97 -5.59 -9.26 -9.75
N MET A 98 -4.96 -8.28 -9.10
CA MET A 98 -4.70 -8.32 -7.65
C MET A 98 -6.00 -8.39 -6.84
N ALA A 99 -7.01 -7.60 -7.19
CA ALA A 99 -8.31 -7.63 -6.52
C ALA A 99 -9.02 -8.99 -6.66
N ARG A 100 -8.95 -9.63 -7.84
CA ARG A 100 -9.51 -10.96 -8.07
C ARG A 100 -8.75 -12.06 -7.33
N ALA A 101 -7.41 -11.98 -7.32
CA ALA A 101 -6.56 -12.98 -6.67
C ALA A 101 -6.68 -12.95 -5.14
N ARG A 102 -6.83 -11.76 -4.56
CA ARG A 102 -6.77 -11.59 -3.09
C ARG A 102 -8.13 -11.44 -2.43
N ARG A 103 -9.18 -11.13 -3.20
CA ARG A 103 -10.49 -10.74 -2.67
C ARG A 103 -10.37 -9.68 -1.57
N SER A 104 -11.44 -9.10 -1.10
CA SER A 104 -11.41 -7.94 -0.19
C SER A 104 -10.76 -8.19 1.19
N LYS A 105 -10.58 -9.46 1.60
CA LYS A 105 -10.10 -9.79 2.95
C LYS A 105 -8.57 -9.77 3.12
N ARG A 106 -7.82 -9.77 2.03
CA ARG A 106 -6.34 -9.85 2.05
C ARG A 106 -5.72 -8.85 1.07
N LEU A 107 -6.45 -7.76 0.81
CA LEU A 107 -5.99 -6.65 0.02
C LEU A 107 -6.26 -5.36 0.80
N ALA A 108 -5.32 -4.44 0.82
CA ALA A 108 -5.46 -3.11 1.39
C ALA A 108 -5.00 -2.04 0.41
N VAL A 109 -5.70 -0.92 0.34
CA VAL A 109 -5.26 0.25 -0.41
C VAL A 109 -4.44 1.14 0.50
N VAL A 110 -3.33 1.64 -0.02
CA VAL A 110 -2.47 2.66 0.60
C VAL A 110 -2.22 3.78 -0.38
N SER A 111 -2.00 4.98 0.10
CA SER A 111 -1.68 6.13 -0.75
C SER A 111 -0.18 6.23 -1.06
N ASP A 112 0.66 5.80 -0.14
CA ASP A 112 2.11 6.02 -0.18
C ASP A 112 2.47 7.50 -0.44
N SER A 113 1.69 8.41 0.18
CA SER A 113 1.81 9.86 -0.03
C SER A 113 3.15 10.38 0.42
N ALA A 114 3.82 11.07 -0.50
CA ALA A 114 5.04 11.81 -0.23
C ALA A 114 4.74 13.16 0.45
N PRO A 115 5.74 13.80 1.12
CA PRO A 115 5.56 15.09 1.79
C PRO A 115 5.06 16.25 0.91
N VAL A 116 5.11 16.10 -0.39
CA VAL A 116 4.63 17.09 -1.38
C VAL A 116 3.17 16.91 -1.78
N ALA A 117 2.48 15.91 -1.24
CA ALA A 117 1.07 15.72 -1.51
C ALA A 117 0.27 16.97 -1.07
N GLY A 118 -0.57 17.48 -1.98
CA GLY A 118 -1.34 18.70 -1.75
C GLY A 118 -0.63 20.01 -2.14
N LEU A 119 0.64 19.97 -2.53
CA LEU A 119 1.34 21.13 -3.08
C LEU A 119 0.99 21.35 -4.56
N PRO A 120 1.19 22.57 -5.11
CA PRO A 120 1.00 22.82 -6.54
C PRO A 120 1.93 21.98 -7.42
N PRO A 121 1.59 21.74 -8.70
CA PRO A 121 2.54 21.16 -9.64
C PRO A 121 3.84 21.96 -9.70
N GLY A 122 4.97 21.24 -9.74
CA GLY A 122 6.29 21.87 -9.70
C GLY A 122 7.41 20.89 -9.44
N ARG A 123 8.61 21.45 -9.24
CA ARG A 123 9.83 20.70 -8.91
C ARG A 123 10.09 20.79 -7.40
N TYR A 124 10.36 19.65 -6.78
CA TYR A 124 10.56 19.52 -5.35
C TYR A 124 11.75 18.61 -5.04
N ASP A 125 12.37 18.82 -3.88
CA ASP A 125 13.31 17.88 -3.30
C ASP A 125 12.57 17.02 -2.27
N VAL A 126 12.45 15.72 -2.54
CA VAL A 126 11.68 14.77 -1.74
C VAL A 126 12.60 13.62 -1.32
N LEU A 127 12.82 13.48 -0.02
CA LEU A 127 13.61 12.37 0.56
C LEU A 127 14.96 12.18 -0.16
N GLY A 128 15.66 13.28 -0.46
CA GLY A 128 16.93 13.28 -1.15
C GLY A 128 16.86 13.01 -2.67
N ASN A 129 15.67 13.08 -3.25
CA ASN A 129 15.45 12.96 -4.69
C ASN A 129 14.85 14.24 -5.26
N CYS A 130 15.35 14.67 -6.42
CA CYS A 130 14.65 15.65 -7.22
C CYS A 130 13.39 14.99 -7.81
N ALA A 131 12.22 15.54 -7.53
CA ALA A 131 10.94 15.05 -8.00
C ALA A 131 10.16 16.14 -8.73
N ILE A 132 9.42 15.75 -9.75
CA ILE A 132 8.48 16.60 -10.48
C ILE A 132 7.08 16.12 -10.14
N LEU A 133 6.27 17.02 -9.58
CA LEU A 133 4.84 16.86 -9.42
C LEU A 133 4.15 17.45 -10.64
N GLU A 134 3.54 16.59 -11.43
CA GLU A 134 2.80 16.99 -12.64
C GLU A 134 1.36 17.45 -12.29
N PRO A 135 0.70 18.21 -13.17
CA PRO A 135 -0.72 18.56 -13.00
C PRO A 135 -1.65 17.34 -12.88
N SER A 136 -1.24 16.20 -13.44
CA SER A 136 -1.95 14.91 -13.31
C SER A 136 -1.90 14.31 -11.92
N GLY A 137 -1.02 14.81 -11.03
CA GLY A 137 -0.72 14.22 -9.74
C GLY A 137 0.41 13.18 -9.78
N ARG A 138 0.97 12.87 -10.96
CA ARG A 138 2.12 11.97 -11.07
C ARG A 138 3.36 12.62 -10.47
N LEU A 139 4.00 11.92 -9.53
CA LEU A 139 5.21 12.37 -8.86
C LEU A 139 6.38 11.47 -9.28
N TYR A 140 7.35 12.00 -10.01
CA TYR A 140 8.42 11.18 -10.54
C TYR A 140 9.79 11.87 -10.52
N ASN A 141 10.85 11.06 -10.46
CA ASN A 141 12.23 11.51 -10.61
C ASN A 141 12.69 11.31 -12.07
N PRO A 142 12.89 12.38 -12.85
CA PRO A 142 13.27 12.27 -14.27
C PRO A 142 14.68 11.72 -14.49
N GLN A 143 15.56 11.83 -13.49
CA GLN A 143 16.93 11.32 -13.60
C GLN A 143 17.00 9.80 -13.39
N LYS A 144 16.10 9.26 -12.57
CA LYS A 144 16.05 7.83 -12.22
C LYS A 144 14.94 7.08 -12.96
N ASP A 145 14.13 7.79 -13.75
CA ASP A 145 12.93 7.27 -14.43
C ASP A 145 12.06 6.41 -13.50
N ARG A 146 11.71 6.98 -12.33
CA ARG A 146 10.94 6.28 -11.28
C ARG A 146 9.97 7.21 -10.60
N LEU A 147 8.86 6.67 -10.13
CA LEU A 147 7.99 7.35 -9.18
C LEU A 147 8.70 7.51 -7.82
N VAL A 148 8.35 8.56 -7.09
CA VAL A 148 8.95 8.90 -5.79
C VAL A 148 7.82 9.04 -4.78
N GLY A 149 7.21 7.92 -4.42
CA GLY A 149 5.94 7.91 -3.70
C GLY A 149 4.80 8.51 -4.53
N SER A 150 3.69 8.82 -3.89
CA SER A 150 2.48 9.34 -4.51
C SER A 150 2.17 10.76 -4.02
N SER A 151 1.44 11.53 -4.81
CA SER A 151 0.80 12.77 -4.35
C SER A 151 -0.68 12.56 -3.98
N ALA A 152 -1.19 11.35 -4.17
CA ALA A 152 -2.60 11.04 -3.97
C ALA A 152 -2.97 10.97 -2.48
N THR A 153 -4.18 11.39 -2.16
CA THR A 153 -4.81 11.11 -0.87
C THR A 153 -5.46 9.71 -0.89
N MET A 154 -5.79 9.18 0.28
CA MET A 154 -6.59 7.94 0.34
C MET A 154 -7.93 8.09 -0.38
N LEU A 155 -8.58 9.26 -0.30
CA LEU A 155 -9.83 9.52 -1.02
C LEU A 155 -9.63 9.39 -2.54
N THR A 156 -8.53 9.91 -3.07
CA THR A 156 -8.16 9.78 -4.49
C THR A 156 -7.97 8.30 -4.87
N CYS A 157 -7.20 7.55 -4.09
CA CYS A 157 -6.95 6.13 -4.32
C CYS A 157 -8.24 5.31 -4.27
N MET A 158 -9.10 5.57 -3.28
CA MET A 158 -10.37 4.85 -3.13
C MET A 158 -11.34 5.17 -4.26
N ASN A 159 -11.38 6.42 -4.74
CA ASN A 159 -12.18 6.80 -5.89
C ASN A 159 -11.66 6.19 -7.19
N HIS A 160 -10.35 6.07 -7.34
CA HIS A 160 -9.78 5.39 -8.51
C HIS A 160 -10.17 3.91 -8.54
N ILE A 161 -9.99 3.17 -7.43
CA ILE A 161 -10.35 1.75 -7.41
C ILE A 161 -11.88 1.54 -7.53
N ALA A 162 -12.70 2.44 -6.97
CA ALA A 162 -14.15 2.42 -7.13
C ALA A 162 -14.57 2.58 -8.60
N SER A 163 -13.92 3.49 -9.35
CA SER A 163 -14.21 3.73 -10.76
C SER A 163 -13.93 2.52 -11.66
N LEU A 164 -13.11 1.57 -11.20
CA LEU A 164 -12.85 0.33 -11.93
C LEU A 164 -14.07 -0.63 -11.94
N GLY A 165 -15.05 -0.43 -11.05
CA GLY A 165 -16.27 -1.24 -10.98
C GLY A 165 -16.03 -2.71 -10.63
N ILE A 166 -14.95 -3.02 -9.89
CA ILE A 166 -14.54 -4.40 -9.56
C ILE A 166 -14.80 -4.79 -8.12
N CYS A 167 -15.26 -3.85 -7.29
CA CYS A 167 -15.53 -4.03 -5.87
C CYS A 167 -16.92 -3.51 -5.52
N THR A 168 -17.59 -4.19 -4.61
CA THR A 168 -18.78 -3.68 -3.94
C THR A 168 -18.42 -2.59 -2.94
N LEU A 169 -19.40 -1.84 -2.40
CA LEU A 169 -19.14 -0.83 -1.36
C LEU A 169 -18.50 -1.45 -0.11
N ASP A 170 -19.00 -2.61 0.34
CA ASP A 170 -18.43 -3.30 1.51
C ASP A 170 -16.97 -3.71 1.28
N GLU A 171 -16.66 -4.18 0.07
CA GLU A 171 -15.27 -4.49 -0.31
C GLU A 171 -14.40 -3.23 -0.35
N LEU A 172 -14.89 -2.12 -0.89
CA LEU A 172 -14.18 -0.84 -0.88
C LEU A 172 -13.89 -0.36 0.55
N LEU A 173 -14.87 -0.46 1.45
CA LEU A 173 -14.67 -0.13 2.87
C LEU A 173 -13.66 -1.08 3.54
N ALA A 174 -13.69 -2.37 3.20
CA ALA A 174 -12.68 -3.31 3.66
C ALA A 174 -11.27 -2.91 3.18
N LEU A 175 -11.10 -2.61 1.90
CA LEU A 175 -9.83 -2.25 1.29
C LEU A 175 -9.21 -0.96 1.86
N GLY A 176 -10.03 0.07 2.07
CA GLY A 176 -9.54 1.41 2.42
C GLY A 176 -9.59 1.73 3.91
N TYR A 177 -10.30 0.95 4.72
CA TYR A 177 -10.52 1.26 6.13
C TYR A 177 -10.29 0.06 7.06
N TYR A 178 -11.08 -1.01 6.94
CA TYR A 178 -11.02 -2.11 7.92
C TYR A 178 -9.72 -2.89 7.85
N THR A 179 -9.28 -3.31 6.67
CA THR A 179 -8.05 -4.07 6.50
C THR A 179 -6.80 -3.27 6.90
N PRO A 180 -6.64 -1.98 6.53
CA PRO A 180 -5.54 -1.16 7.05
C PRO A 180 -5.52 -1.04 8.57
N LEU A 181 -6.67 -0.89 9.23
CA LEU A 181 -6.74 -0.85 10.69
C LEU A 181 -6.34 -2.18 11.33
N GLU A 182 -6.84 -3.30 10.79
CA GLU A 182 -6.47 -4.65 11.23
C GLU A 182 -4.96 -4.87 11.14
N LEU A 183 -4.32 -4.44 10.05
CA LEU A 183 -2.88 -4.59 9.84
C LEU A 183 -2.03 -3.92 10.93
N ILE A 184 -2.49 -2.82 11.50
CA ILE A 184 -1.78 -2.10 12.57
C ILE A 184 -2.31 -2.43 13.97
N GLY A 185 -3.19 -3.44 14.09
CA GLY A 185 -3.82 -3.85 15.34
C GLY A 185 -4.72 -2.80 15.95
N ALA A 186 -5.34 -1.94 15.12
CA ALA A 186 -6.30 -0.94 15.55
C ALA A 186 -7.74 -1.42 15.34
N LEU A 187 -8.62 -1.07 16.26
CA LEU A 187 -10.05 -1.32 16.11
C LEU A 187 -10.74 -0.06 15.58
N PRO A 188 -11.80 -0.18 14.74
CA PRO A 188 -12.59 0.97 14.32
C PRO A 188 -13.07 1.83 15.50
N SER A 189 -13.44 1.20 16.61
CA SER A 189 -13.85 1.88 17.85
C SER A 189 -12.72 2.64 18.54
N SER A 190 -11.45 2.35 18.25
CA SER A 190 -10.29 3.05 18.80
C SER A 190 -9.92 4.31 18.01
N VAL A 191 -10.49 4.49 16.82
CA VAL A 191 -10.31 5.67 15.99
C VAL A 191 -11.18 6.78 16.55
N ARG A 192 -10.56 7.82 17.08
CA ARG A 192 -11.29 9.00 17.55
C ARG A 192 -11.86 9.74 16.35
N HIS A 193 -13.17 9.86 16.31
CA HIS A 193 -13.85 10.72 15.35
C HIS A 193 -13.60 12.20 15.75
N ILE A 194 -12.51 12.76 15.22
CA ILE A 194 -12.15 14.17 15.46
C ILE A 194 -12.81 15.07 14.40
N ALA A 195 -13.28 14.47 13.31
CA ALA A 195 -13.72 15.21 12.15
C ALA A 195 -15.23 15.58 12.24
N ARG A 196 -15.51 16.84 11.94
CA ARG A 196 -16.86 17.31 11.60
C ARG A 196 -17.25 16.97 10.14
N THR A 197 -16.61 15.95 9.56
CA THR A 197 -16.75 15.59 8.16
C THR A 197 -17.11 14.11 8.09
N GLY A 198 -18.21 13.82 7.43
CA GLY A 198 -18.62 12.47 7.08
C GLY A 198 -18.01 12.02 5.75
N LEU A 199 -18.16 10.75 5.45
CA LEU A 199 -17.83 10.16 4.16
C LEU A 199 -19.12 9.59 3.57
N ALA A 200 -19.55 10.11 2.42
CA ALA A 200 -20.68 9.63 1.64
C ALA A 200 -20.19 8.85 0.42
N PHE A 201 -20.97 7.85 -0.02
CA PHE A 201 -20.70 7.12 -1.27
C PHE A 201 -21.93 7.25 -2.17
N GLU A 202 -21.79 8.04 -3.23
CA GLU A 202 -22.87 8.38 -4.16
C GLU A 202 -22.36 8.26 -5.58
N GLU A 203 -23.17 7.76 -6.49
CA GLU A 203 -22.83 7.59 -7.91
C GLU A 203 -21.48 6.87 -8.16
N GLY A 204 -21.16 5.88 -7.30
CA GLY A 204 -19.92 5.12 -7.44
C GLY A 204 -18.66 5.84 -6.94
N ARG A 205 -18.79 6.91 -6.14
CA ARG A 205 -17.70 7.75 -5.65
C ARG A 205 -17.85 8.09 -4.18
N PHE A 206 -16.70 8.21 -3.50
CA PHE A 206 -16.62 8.75 -2.14
C PHE A 206 -16.52 10.27 -2.17
N HIS A 207 -17.27 10.93 -1.33
CA HIS A 207 -17.26 12.37 -1.12
C HIS A 207 -17.14 12.70 0.35
N LEU A 208 -16.43 13.80 0.66
CA LEU A 208 -16.46 14.36 2.01
C LEU A 208 -17.76 15.14 2.16
N SER A 209 -18.52 14.86 3.23
CA SER A 209 -19.75 15.57 3.58
C SER A 209 -19.55 16.29 4.92
N SER A 210 -20.14 17.48 5.07
CA SER A 210 -20.28 18.13 6.38
C SER A 210 -21.31 17.35 7.20
N LEU A 211 -20.99 17.08 8.46
CA LEU A 211 -21.89 16.51 9.47
C LEU A 211 -22.77 17.60 10.08
#